data_e71c411673922d2efd5c9019c3f0d40e
#
_entry.id   e71c411673922d2efd5c9019c3f0d40e
#
_cell.length_a   1.000
_cell.length_b   1.000
_cell.length_c   1.000
_cell.angle_alpha   90.00
_cell.angle_beta   90.00
_cell.angle_gamma   90.00
#
_symmetry.space_group_name_H-M   'P 1'
#
loop_
_entity.id
_entity.type
_entity.pdbx_description
1 polymer ?
#
loop_
_entity_poly.entity_id
_entity_poly.type
_entity_poly.pdbx_seq_one_letter_code
_entity_poly.pdbx_strand_id
1 'polypeptide(L)'
;MGKKSILTTPVSRRGAITLGLGTVATLALAGCGGGGGSVDSASTGSASTGGSGSYKVAMIMSGTVTDGGWDQGHYESLKRAVESHPNWEMLEPKENTADADAASAAQSYVDMGVNLIVGNGNQFASTWAEVVADAADSNPDVNFLITNTDPERELTDYTSLDHVMTVLPDFMQTGALAGVVAGLMTKTKSIGFIGGMKLPSTTKKYAAFLAAAQKVTPGVTGQYNFEAGFTDASLGTKLTEQWINSNNVDVMWGDASAVDNGARQALEAAGADTHFDIAQPIDIVGDDQPTVITSTVTDWMIGQAMDDIEGGSFGGGKAITGNMDNKGISLGKFSDKVPADVQSKIAEYADQVKSGSFLTDDEVSAIESTL
;
A
#
# COMPACT_ATOMS: atom_id res chain seq x y z
N MET A 1 -38.60 19.37 42.00
CA MET A 1 -38.39 18.61 43.26
C MET A 1 -37.97 17.21 42.94
N GLY A 2 -36.85 16.75 43.49
CA GLY A 2 -36.43 15.35 43.44
C GLY A 2 -34.99 15.15 42.95
N LYS A 3 -34.00 15.63 43.72
CA LYS A 3 -32.56 15.21 43.60
C LYS A 3 -32.43 13.78 44.08
N LYS A 4 -31.72 12.92 43.38
CA LYS A 4 -31.12 11.69 43.95
C LYS A 4 -29.66 11.63 43.66
N SER A 5 -28.98 11.40 44.74
CA SER A 5 -27.58 11.47 45.11
C SER A 5 -26.74 10.36 44.53
N ILE A 6 -25.50 10.73 44.26
CA ILE A 6 -24.36 9.91 43.84
C ILE A 6 -23.76 9.22 45.07
N LEU A 7 -23.54 7.93 45.01
CA LEU A 7 -22.72 7.18 45.97
C LEU A 7 -21.40 6.79 45.32
N THR A 8 -20.34 7.43 45.76
CA THR A 8 -18.95 7.09 45.51
C THR A 8 -18.48 6.09 46.59
N THR A 9 -17.87 4.99 46.16
CA THR A 9 -17.16 4.08 47.07
C THR A 9 -15.69 4.02 46.67
N PRO A 10 -14.73 4.25 47.56
CA PRO A 10 -13.30 4.15 47.26
C PRO A 10 -12.80 2.71 47.53
N VAL A 11 -11.99 2.17 46.61
CA VAL A 11 -11.26 0.90 46.82
C VAL A 11 -9.79 1.19 47.19
N SER A 12 -9.43 0.61 48.29
CA SER A 12 -8.19 0.68 49.02
C SER A 12 -7.02 -0.01 48.32
N ARG A 13 -5.85 0.66 48.41
CA ARG A 13 -4.52 0.07 48.16
C ARG A 13 -4.12 -0.84 49.34
N ARG A 14 -3.50 -1.97 49.07
CA ARG A 14 -2.34 -2.52 49.81
C ARG A 14 -2.01 -3.97 49.41
N GLY A 15 -0.73 -4.22 49.24
CA GLY A 15 -0.06 -5.51 49.35
C GLY A 15 0.75 -5.87 48.10
N ALA A 16 1.98 -6.19 48.12
CA ALA A 16 3.11 -6.26 49.04
C ALA A 16 4.26 -6.83 48.17
N ILE A 17 5.40 -6.32 48.45
CA ILE A 17 6.71 -6.63 47.85
C ILE A 17 7.13 -8.05 48.24
N THR A 18 7.74 -8.81 47.30
CA THR A 18 8.65 -9.91 47.64
C THR A 18 9.89 -9.83 46.76
N LEU A 19 11.01 -9.57 47.45
CA LEU A 19 12.37 -9.65 46.93
C LEU A 19 12.78 -11.11 46.78
N GLY A 20 13.46 -11.45 45.67
CA GLY A 20 14.20 -12.68 45.50
C GLY A 20 15.60 -12.39 44.96
N LEU A 21 16.59 -12.40 45.83
CA LEU A 21 18.01 -12.40 45.47
C LEU A 21 18.44 -13.79 44.99
N GLY A 22 19.26 -13.84 43.95
CA GLY A 22 19.89 -15.08 43.46
C GLY A 22 21.13 -14.78 42.62
N THR A 23 22.21 -14.62 43.31
CA THR A 23 23.63 -15.03 43.10
C THR A 23 24.28 -15.02 41.71
N VAL A 24 25.35 -14.23 41.69
CA VAL A 24 26.48 -14.12 40.74
C VAL A 24 27.29 -15.42 40.66
N ALA A 25 27.73 -15.79 39.46
CA ALA A 25 28.87 -16.68 39.26
C ALA A 25 29.79 -16.11 38.15
N THR A 26 30.85 -15.49 38.58
CA THR A 26 32.02 -15.11 37.79
C THR A 26 32.90 -16.32 37.52
N LEU A 27 33.32 -16.50 36.27
CA LEU A 27 34.49 -17.35 35.96
C LEU A 27 35.42 -16.57 35.01
N ALA A 28 36.51 -16.10 35.55
CA ALA A 28 37.66 -15.59 34.85
C ALA A 28 38.62 -16.75 34.56
N LEU A 29 39.15 -16.82 33.36
CA LEU A 29 40.36 -17.55 33.06
C LEU A 29 41.28 -16.71 32.18
N ALA A 30 42.40 -16.35 32.73
CA ALA A 30 43.53 -15.73 32.08
C ALA A 30 44.40 -16.79 31.40
N GLY A 31 44.99 -16.43 30.27
CA GLY A 31 46.01 -17.23 29.59
C GLY A 31 46.95 -16.31 28.82
N CYS A 32 48.10 -16.01 29.37
CA CYS A 32 49.22 -15.33 28.71
C CYS A 32 49.98 -16.27 27.78
N GLY A 33 50.54 -15.71 26.69
CA GLY A 33 51.54 -16.36 25.85
C GLY A 33 52.00 -15.41 24.73
N GLY A 34 53.21 -14.84 24.89
CA GLY A 34 53.80 -13.86 24.03
C GLY A 34 54.55 -14.42 22.81
N GLY A 35 54.96 -13.57 21.91
CA GLY A 35 55.88 -13.83 20.80
C GLY A 35 55.81 -12.71 19.75
N GLY A 36 56.86 -11.90 19.70
CA GLY A 36 56.97 -10.74 18.80
C GLY A 36 57.33 -11.12 17.33
N GLY A 37 57.10 -10.19 16.46
CA GLY A 37 57.50 -10.26 15.05
C GLY A 37 57.01 -9.04 14.24
N SER A 38 57.94 -8.37 13.61
CA SER A 38 57.97 -7.05 12.98
C SER A 38 56.96 -6.75 11.86
N VAL A 39 56.62 -5.50 11.85
CA VAL A 39 56.09 -4.58 10.80
C VAL A 39 56.19 -5.01 9.33
N ASP A 40 55.06 -4.90 8.66
CA ASP A 40 55.01 -4.46 7.26
C ASP A 40 53.70 -3.67 7.02
N SER A 41 53.90 -2.44 6.54
CA SER A 41 52.81 -1.50 6.23
C SER A 41 52.13 -1.92 4.94
N ALA A 42 50.90 -2.45 5.05
CA ALA A 42 50.03 -2.62 3.90
C ALA A 42 48.80 -1.73 4.09
N SER A 43 48.61 -0.87 3.13
CA SER A 43 47.48 0.00 2.89
C SER A 43 46.15 -0.79 3.09
N THR A 44 45.47 -0.51 4.18
CA THR A 44 44.10 -0.99 4.38
C THR A 44 43.14 -0.08 3.66
N GLY A 45 42.66 -0.54 2.51
CA GLY A 45 41.38 -0.08 2.00
C GLY A 45 40.33 -0.38 3.07
N SER A 46 39.63 0.63 3.52
CA SER A 46 38.47 0.49 4.40
C SER A 46 37.42 -0.38 3.70
N ALA A 47 37.45 -1.67 3.99
CA ALA A 47 36.27 -2.49 3.83
C ALA A 47 35.29 -2.04 4.92
N SER A 48 34.20 -1.40 4.54
CA SER A 48 33.03 -1.20 5.36
C SER A 48 32.64 -2.58 5.90
N THR A 49 32.96 -2.84 7.15
CA THR A 49 32.38 -3.96 7.89
C THR A 49 30.90 -3.63 8.06
N GLY A 50 30.06 -4.25 7.25
CA GLY A 50 28.62 -4.28 7.48
C GLY A 50 28.39 -4.78 8.91
N GLY A 51 27.98 -3.87 9.80
CA GLY A 51 27.56 -4.22 11.14
C GLY A 51 26.34 -5.12 11.02
N SER A 52 26.34 -6.24 11.73
CA SER A 52 25.16 -7.09 11.92
C SER A 52 24.17 -6.38 12.88
N GLY A 53 23.74 -5.18 12.54
CA GLY A 53 22.65 -4.47 13.20
C GLY A 53 21.34 -4.88 12.53
N SER A 54 20.33 -5.23 13.30
CA SER A 54 18.98 -5.38 12.78
C SER A 54 18.42 -4.01 12.43
N TYR A 55 17.99 -3.82 11.20
CA TYR A 55 17.23 -2.64 10.79
C TYR A 55 15.81 -2.73 11.34
N LYS A 56 15.17 -1.58 11.50
CA LYS A 56 13.78 -1.48 11.95
C LYS A 56 12.94 -0.75 10.90
N VAL A 57 11.74 -1.25 10.65
CA VAL A 57 10.74 -0.58 9.82
C VAL A 57 9.45 -0.41 10.59
N ALA A 58 8.78 0.71 10.36
CA ALA A 58 7.47 1.00 10.92
C ALA A 58 6.58 1.67 9.87
N MET A 59 5.26 1.53 10.03
CA MET A 59 4.27 2.14 9.14
C MET A 59 3.32 3.04 9.90
N ILE A 60 2.94 4.16 9.29
CA ILE A 60 1.90 5.06 9.77
C ILE A 60 0.79 5.07 8.73
N MET A 61 -0.45 4.88 9.15
CA MET A 61 -1.61 4.77 8.27
C MET A 61 -2.84 5.49 8.82
N SER A 62 -3.70 5.94 7.91
CA SER A 62 -4.92 6.68 8.27
C SER A 62 -6.06 5.78 8.73
N GLY A 63 -6.08 4.53 8.30
CA GLY A 63 -7.08 3.52 8.68
C GLY A 63 -6.46 2.37 9.47
N THR A 64 -6.91 1.16 9.21
CA THR A 64 -6.51 -0.04 9.95
C THR A 64 -5.92 -1.12 9.06
N VAL A 65 -5.07 -1.97 9.62
CA VAL A 65 -4.47 -3.14 8.94
C VAL A 65 -5.49 -4.17 8.44
N THR A 66 -6.78 -3.97 8.73
CA THR A 66 -7.88 -4.88 8.37
C THR A 66 -9.02 -4.18 7.64
N ASP A 67 -8.77 -3.05 6.97
CA ASP A 67 -9.80 -2.28 6.25
C ASP A 67 -10.33 -2.97 4.99
N GLY A 68 -9.73 -4.07 4.56
CA GLY A 68 -10.08 -4.80 3.34
C GLY A 68 -9.66 -4.08 2.05
N GLY A 69 -8.83 -3.03 2.13
CA GLY A 69 -8.48 -2.19 1.01
C GLY A 69 -7.08 -1.58 1.10
N TRP A 70 -7.05 -0.24 1.11
CA TRP A 70 -5.84 0.57 1.01
C TRP A 70 -4.83 0.30 2.14
N ASP A 71 -5.24 0.44 3.40
CA ASP A 71 -4.34 0.32 4.54
C ASP A 71 -3.86 -1.12 4.71
N GLN A 72 -4.76 -2.08 4.59
CA GLN A 72 -4.42 -3.50 4.60
C GLN A 72 -3.44 -3.85 3.46
N GLY A 73 -3.63 -3.33 2.27
CA GLY A 73 -2.76 -3.57 1.12
C GLY A 73 -1.31 -3.11 1.38
N HIS A 74 -1.13 -1.96 2.02
CA HIS A 74 0.17 -1.46 2.43
C HIS A 74 0.80 -2.35 3.51
N TYR A 75 0.01 -2.72 4.51
CA TYR A 75 0.48 -3.58 5.60
C TYR A 75 0.91 -4.96 5.10
N GLU A 76 0.14 -5.57 4.20
CA GLU A 76 0.52 -6.84 3.57
C GLU A 76 1.78 -6.71 2.71
N SER A 77 1.98 -5.57 2.03
CA SER A 77 3.23 -5.30 1.30
C SER A 77 4.42 -5.17 2.25
N LEU A 78 4.25 -4.47 3.38
CA LEU A 78 5.28 -4.38 4.42
C LEU A 78 5.63 -5.76 5.00
N LYS A 79 4.64 -6.59 5.30
CA LYS A 79 4.88 -7.96 5.81
C LYS A 79 5.70 -8.78 4.83
N ARG A 80 5.32 -8.80 3.54
CA ARG A 80 6.09 -9.50 2.51
C ARG A 80 7.52 -8.98 2.38
N ALA A 81 7.70 -7.66 2.50
CA ALA A 81 9.03 -7.06 2.48
C ALA A 81 9.89 -7.57 3.64
N VAL A 82 9.38 -7.54 4.86
CA VAL A 82 10.11 -8.03 6.06
C VAL A 82 10.38 -9.53 5.99
N GLU A 83 9.42 -10.35 5.51
CA GLU A 83 9.63 -11.79 5.32
C GLU A 83 10.80 -12.11 4.38
N SER A 84 11.06 -11.25 3.39
CA SER A 84 12.17 -11.40 2.45
C SER A 84 13.48 -10.76 2.92
N HIS A 85 13.46 -9.95 3.99
CA HIS A 85 14.60 -9.23 4.53
C HIS A 85 14.87 -9.62 6.00
N PRO A 86 15.57 -10.74 6.26
CA PRO A 86 15.73 -11.30 7.61
C PRO A 86 16.50 -10.40 8.59
N ASN A 87 17.15 -9.34 8.10
CA ASN A 87 17.85 -8.36 8.93
C ASN A 87 16.93 -7.21 9.40
N TRP A 88 15.66 -7.21 8.99
CA TRP A 88 14.68 -6.18 9.33
C TRP A 88 13.68 -6.70 10.36
N GLU A 89 13.39 -5.84 11.33
CA GLU A 89 12.34 -6.02 12.33
C GLU A 89 11.20 -5.05 12.04
N MET A 90 9.98 -5.58 11.92
CA MET A 90 8.77 -4.76 11.80
C MET A 90 8.27 -4.38 13.19
N LEU A 91 8.12 -3.08 13.41
CA LEU A 91 7.45 -2.57 14.61
C LEU A 91 5.94 -2.51 14.40
N GLU A 92 5.20 -2.41 15.51
CA GLU A 92 3.74 -2.23 15.48
C GLU A 92 3.38 -0.97 14.69
N PRO A 93 2.47 -1.06 13.69
CA PRO A 93 2.05 0.11 12.91
C PRO A 93 1.22 1.09 13.76
N LYS A 94 1.25 2.36 13.39
CA LYS A 94 0.32 3.36 13.93
C LYS A 94 -0.89 3.48 13.03
N GLU A 95 -1.98 2.93 13.49
CA GLU A 95 -3.27 2.93 12.81
C GLU A 95 -4.10 4.16 13.18
N ASN A 96 -5.11 4.49 12.35
CA ASN A 96 -6.07 5.59 12.58
C ASN A 96 -5.37 6.94 12.89
N THR A 97 -4.23 7.17 12.25
CA THR A 97 -3.47 8.41 12.44
C THR A 97 -4.12 9.54 11.64
N ALA A 98 -4.67 10.54 12.33
CA ALA A 98 -5.17 11.74 11.68
C ALA A 98 -4.02 12.61 11.12
N ASP A 99 -4.28 13.41 10.10
CA ASP A 99 -3.27 14.30 9.49
C ASP A 99 -2.62 15.22 10.52
N ALA A 100 -3.38 15.71 11.48
CA ALA A 100 -2.85 16.56 12.57
C ALA A 100 -1.86 15.86 13.50
N ASP A 101 -1.92 14.53 13.59
CA ASP A 101 -1.07 13.70 14.44
C ASP A 101 0.09 13.06 13.66
N ALA A 102 0.11 13.18 12.33
CA ALA A 102 1.04 12.48 11.45
C ALA A 102 2.51 12.81 11.74
N ALA A 103 2.82 14.10 11.98
CA ALA A 103 4.18 14.54 12.30
C ALA A 103 4.64 13.98 13.66
N SER A 104 3.81 14.03 14.70
CA SER A 104 4.14 13.49 16.01
C SER A 104 4.25 11.97 16.01
N ALA A 105 3.45 11.30 15.17
CA ALA A 105 3.56 9.86 14.96
C ALA A 105 4.90 9.48 14.34
N ALA A 106 5.35 10.20 13.31
CA ALA A 106 6.66 10.01 12.69
C ALA A 106 7.80 10.29 13.67
N GLN A 107 7.73 11.44 14.39
CA GLN A 107 8.76 11.82 15.39
C GLN A 107 8.97 10.72 16.43
N SER A 108 7.89 10.07 16.88
CA SER A 108 8.04 9.00 17.87
C SER A 108 8.81 7.78 17.34
N TYR A 109 8.74 7.49 16.03
CA TYR A 109 9.57 6.43 15.43
C TYR A 109 11.01 6.91 15.19
N VAL A 110 11.20 8.20 14.86
CA VAL A 110 12.54 8.81 14.83
C VAL A 110 13.23 8.66 16.19
N ASP A 111 12.55 8.97 17.29
CA ASP A 111 13.07 8.84 18.66
C ASP A 111 13.39 7.39 19.04
N MET A 112 12.73 6.40 18.44
CA MET A 112 12.99 4.98 18.61
C MET A 112 14.13 4.46 17.73
N GLY A 113 14.71 5.29 16.87
CA GLY A 113 15.76 4.92 15.93
C GLY A 113 15.29 3.90 14.88
N VAL A 114 14.09 4.12 14.31
CA VAL A 114 13.56 3.32 13.20
C VAL A 114 14.30 3.71 11.93
N ASN A 115 14.79 2.74 11.16
CA ASN A 115 15.58 2.98 9.96
C ASN A 115 14.74 3.34 8.72
N LEU A 116 13.49 2.83 8.65
CA LEU A 116 12.54 3.15 7.60
C LEU A 116 11.15 3.42 8.18
N ILE A 117 10.66 4.63 8.01
CA ILE A 117 9.29 5.03 8.37
C ILE A 117 8.47 5.13 7.09
N VAL A 118 7.42 4.32 6.97
CA VAL A 118 6.55 4.25 5.80
C VAL A 118 5.25 5.00 6.08
N GLY A 119 4.93 6.00 5.26
CA GLY A 119 3.62 6.66 5.22
C GLY A 119 2.79 6.10 4.07
N ASN A 120 1.61 5.57 4.38
CA ASN A 120 0.79 4.89 3.40
C ASN A 120 -0.14 5.81 2.59
N GLY A 121 0.38 6.91 2.11
CA GLY A 121 -0.36 7.81 1.25
C GLY A 121 0.25 9.20 1.18
N ASN A 122 -0.14 9.95 0.17
CA ASN A 122 0.41 11.29 -0.10
C ASN A 122 0.04 12.35 0.95
N GLN A 123 -0.95 12.10 1.81
CA GLN A 123 -1.28 12.99 2.93
C GLN A 123 -0.11 13.18 3.90
N PHE A 124 0.80 12.19 3.98
CA PHE A 124 2.00 12.30 4.80
C PHE A 124 3.06 13.21 4.19
N ALA A 125 3.05 13.44 2.88
CA ALA A 125 4.04 14.28 2.22
C ALA A 125 4.06 15.71 2.77
N SER A 126 2.90 16.37 2.89
CA SER A 126 2.84 17.74 3.41
C SER A 126 3.08 17.84 4.92
N THR A 127 2.81 16.78 5.68
CA THR A 127 2.89 16.80 7.16
C THR A 127 4.26 16.42 7.70
N TRP A 128 5.11 15.79 6.91
CA TRP A 128 6.41 15.26 7.37
C TRP A 128 7.61 16.16 7.04
N ALA A 129 7.45 17.23 6.28
CA ALA A 129 8.58 18.06 5.83
C ALA A 129 9.50 18.54 6.97
N GLU A 130 8.91 19.01 8.10
CA GLU A 130 9.68 19.45 9.27
C GLU A 130 10.36 18.26 9.99
N VAL A 131 9.63 17.16 10.19
CA VAL A 131 10.19 15.97 10.87
C VAL A 131 11.35 15.38 10.09
N VAL A 132 11.26 15.35 8.77
CA VAL A 132 12.34 14.88 7.89
C VAL A 132 13.56 15.79 7.99
N ALA A 133 13.36 17.11 7.99
CA ALA A 133 14.47 18.06 8.12
C ALA A 133 15.18 17.92 9.48
N ASP A 134 14.41 17.82 10.57
CA ASP A 134 14.97 17.63 11.92
C ASP A 134 15.67 16.29 12.09
N ALA A 135 15.12 15.24 11.49
CA ALA A 135 15.71 13.91 11.53
C ALA A 135 17.03 13.83 10.74
N ALA A 136 17.16 14.51 9.61
CA ALA A 136 18.38 14.54 8.82
C ALA A 136 19.58 15.06 9.62
N ASP A 137 19.35 16.02 10.53
CA ASP A 137 20.39 16.58 11.39
C ASP A 137 20.66 15.75 12.65
N SER A 138 19.62 15.15 13.24
CA SER A 138 19.68 14.50 14.57
C SER A 138 19.82 12.97 14.51
N ASN A 139 19.26 12.32 13.49
CA ASN A 139 19.18 10.87 13.33
C ASN A 139 19.39 10.46 11.85
N PRO A 140 20.61 10.59 11.31
CA PRO A 140 20.89 10.41 9.89
C PRO A 140 20.68 8.98 9.36
N ASP A 141 20.43 8.01 10.22
CA ASP A 141 20.12 6.63 9.84
C ASP A 141 18.61 6.39 9.61
N VAL A 142 17.76 7.41 9.85
CA VAL A 142 16.32 7.34 9.66
C VAL A 142 15.95 7.79 8.25
N ASN A 143 15.13 7.00 7.58
CA ASN A 143 14.66 7.22 6.22
C ASN A 143 13.13 7.20 6.15
N PHE A 144 12.57 7.89 5.18
CA PHE A 144 11.12 8.07 5.01
C PHE A 144 10.69 7.62 3.61
N LEU A 145 9.74 6.70 3.55
CA LEU A 145 9.10 6.27 2.31
C LEU A 145 7.64 6.72 2.31
N ILE A 146 7.24 7.52 1.32
CA ILE A 146 5.86 7.99 1.21
C ILE A 146 5.24 7.39 -0.03
N THR A 147 4.22 6.56 0.14
CA THR A 147 3.58 5.88 -0.99
C THR A 147 2.55 6.77 -1.69
N ASN A 148 2.19 6.41 -2.93
CA ASN A 148 1.23 7.12 -3.76
C ASN A 148 1.54 8.63 -3.92
N THR A 149 2.82 8.98 -3.98
CA THR A 149 3.30 10.36 -3.90
C THR A 149 4.15 10.70 -5.12
N ASP A 150 3.76 11.75 -5.84
CA ASP A 150 4.54 12.32 -6.92
C ASP A 150 5.54 13.34 -6.31
N PRO A 151 6.85 13.03 -6.30
CA PRO A 151 7.82 13.85 -5.61
C PRO A 151 7.97 15.25 -6.21
N GLU A 152 7.75 15.42 -7.53
CA GLU A 152 7.87 16.73 -8.20
C GLU A 152 6.74 17.68 -7.79
N ARG A 153 5.61 17.15 -7.35
CA ARG A 153 4.41 17.92 -6.99
C ARG A 153 4.21 18.05 -5.49
N GLU A 154 4.56 17.03 -4.74
CA GLU A 154 4.14 16.86 -3.35
C GLU A 154 5.28 17.00 -2.33
N LEU A 155 6.56 17.01 -2.78
CA LEU A 155 7.72 17.24 -1.90
C LEU A 155 8.35 18.63 -2.06
N THR A 156 7.60 19.62 -2.56
CA THR A 156 8.12 20.97 -2.84
C THR A 156 8.54 21.76 -1.59
N ASP A 157 8.00 21.41 -0.43
CA ASP A 157 8.27 22.07 0.84
C ASP A 157 9.46 21.46 1.61
N TYR A 158 10.05 20.38 1.08
CA TYR A 158 11.19 19.71 1.70
C TYR A 158 12.49 20.49 1.45
N THR A 159 13.24 20.74 2.51
CA THR A 159 14.54 21.44 2.44
C THR A 159 15.68 20.51 2.09
N SER A 160 15.55 19.19 2.36
CA SER A 160 16.44 18.12 1.90
C SER A 160 15.62 16.89 1.56
N LEU A 161 16.05 16.17 0.55
CA LEU A 161 15.45 14.93 0.10
C LEU A 161 16.36 13.71 0.31
N ASP A 162 17.50 13.90 0.98
CA ASP A 162 18.53 12.86 1.11
C ASP A 162 18.04 11.61 1.83
N HIS A 163 17.03 11.75 2.69
CA HIS A 163 16.43 10.67 3.47
C HIS A 163 14.97 10.38 3.07
N VAL A 164 14.54 10.81 1.89
CA VAL A 164 13.16 10.63 1.42
C VAL A 164 13.15 9.96 0.05
N MET A 165 12.31 8.95 -0.07
CA MET A 165 11.88 8.38 -1.35
C MET A 165 10.36 8.26 -1.37
N THR A 166 9.80 8.14 -2.57
CA THR A 166 8.37 7.95 -2.77
C THR A 166 8.10 6.67 -3.57
N VAL A 167 6.88 6.18 -3.52
CA VAL A 167 6.39 5.12 -4.40
C VAL A 167 5.23 5.67 -5.22
N LEU A 168 5.32 5.54 -6.52
CA LEU A 168 4.26 5.93 -7.45
C LEU A 168 3.93 4.74 -8.37
N PRO A 169 2.78 4.05 -8.14
CA PRO A 169 2.36 2.97 -9.01
C PRO A 169 2.02 3.47 -10.42
N ASP A 170 2.24 2.63 -11.42
CA ASP A 170 1.77 2.91 -12.78
C ASP A 170 0.25 2.71 -12.86
N PHE A 171 -0.49 3.80 -12.67
CA PHE A 171 -1.95 3.79 -12.67
C PHE A 171 -2.55 3.41 -14.02
N MET A 172 -1.83 3.67 -15.13
CA MET A 172 -2.27 3.27 -16.45
C MET A 172 -2.20 1.75 -16.61
N GLN A 173 -1.13 1.10 -16.17
CA GLN A 173 -1.04 -0.36 -16.18
C GLN A 173 -2.10 -0.99 -15.27
N THR A 174 -2.30 -0.44 -14.07
CA THR A 174 -3.32 -0.94 -13.13
C THR A 174 -4.72 -0.90 -13.75
N GLY A 175 -5.11 0.25 -14.31
CA GLY A 175 -6.40 0.41 -14.96
C GLY A 175 -6.54 -0.46 -16.21
N ALA A 176 -5.48 -0.54 -17.02
CA ALA A 176 -5.50 -1.35 -18.24
C ALA A 176 -5.70 -2.85 -17.95
N LEU A 177 -5.04 -3.39 -16.92
CA LEU A 177 -5.24 -4.79 -16.50
C LEU A 177 -6.69 -5.06 -16.09
N ALA A 178 -7.26 -4.22 -15.23
CA ALA A 178 -8.67 -4.34 -14.82
C ALA A 178 -9.60 -4.22 -16.02
N GLY A 179 -9.32 -3.27 -16.92
CA GLY A 179 -10.13 -3.02 -18.12
C GLY A 179 -10.12 -4.17 -19.12
N VAL A 180 -8.97 -4.83 -19.31
CA VAL A 180 -8.86 -6.06 -20.12
C VAL A 180 -9.77 -7.15 -19.54
N VAL A 181 -9.68 -7.40 -18.22
CA VAL A 181 -10.53 -8.39 -17.55
C VAL A 181 -12.00 -8.04 -17.70
N ALA A 182 -12.39 -6.80 -17.38
CA ALA A 182 -13.77 -6.34 -17.46
C ALA A 182 -14.33 -6.44 -18.90
N GLY A 183 -13.56 -6.00 -19.88
CA GLY A 183 -13.97 -6.05 -21.29
C GLY A 183 -14.15 -7.46 -21.84
N LEU A 184 -13.36 -8.44 -21.38
CA LEU A 184 -13.49 -9.85 -21.79
C LEU A 184 -14.60 -10.59 -21.03
N MET A 185 -14.94 -10.14 -19.80
CA MET A 185 -15.94 -10.80 -18.94
C MET A 185 -17.34 -10.22 -19.10
N THR A 186 -17.49 -8.92 -19.41
CA THR A 186 -18.82 -8.30 -19.57
C THR A 186 -19.64 -8.98 -20.67
N LYS A 187 -20.91 -9.20 -20.38
CA LYS A 187 -21.92 -9.69 -21.36
C LYS A 187 -22.84 -8.55 -21.84
N THR A 188 -23.03 -7.55 -20.99
CA THR A 188 -23.91 -6.41 -21.27
C THR A 188 -23.19 -5.28 -22.00
N LYS A 189 -21.84 -5.28 -22.00
CA LYS A 189 -20.98 -4.19 -22.45
C LYS A 189 -21.13 -2.92 -21.58
N SER A 190 -21.54 -3.06 -20.34
CA SER A 190 -21.65 -1.98 -19.38
C SER A 190 -20.86 -2.33 -18.13
N ILE A 191 -19.85 -1.51 -17.83
CA ILE A 191 -18.94 -1.71 -16.69
C ILE A 191 -19.02 -0.52 -15.74
N GLY A 192 -18.66 -0.71 -14.49
CA GLY A 192 -18.73 0.32 -13.47
C GLY A 192 -17.41 0.52 -12.72
N PHE A 193 -17.17 1.75 -12.29
CA PHE A 193 -16.04 2.12 -11.45
C PHE A 193 -16.46 3.04 -10.30
N ILE A 194 -16.12 2.67 -9.07
CA ILE A 194 -16.32 3.56 -7.93
C ILE A 194 -14.94 4.00 -7.42
N GLY A 195 -14.69 5.32 -7.45
CA GLY A 195 -13.54 5.95 -6.82
C GLY A 195 -13.97 6.72 -5.57
N GLY A 196 -13.15 6.70 -4.53
CA GLY A 196 -13.45 7.40 -3.29
C GLY A 196 -13.39 8.93 -3.44
N MET A 197 -12.42 9.41 -4.21
CA MET A 197 -12.20 10.84 -4.48
C MET A 197 -11.73 11.04 -5.91
N LYS A 198 -11.99 12.24 -6.46
CA LYS A 198 -11.47 12.65 -7.76
C LYS A 198 -10.01 13.08 -7.65
N LEU A 199 -9.11 12.11 -7.67
CA LEU A 199 -7.66 12.31 -7.66
C LEU A 199 -7.06 12.01 -9.05
N PRO A 200 -5.89 12.56 -9.40
CA PRO A 200 -5.20 12.20 -10.65
C PRO A 200 -4.95 10.69 -10.80
N SER A 201 -4.64 10.01 -9.70
CA SER A 201 -4.50 8.55 -9.67
C SER A 201 -5.81 7.83 -10.03
N THR A 202 -6.92 8.25 -9.43
CA THR A 202 -8.24 7.62 -9.61
C THR A 202 -8.80 7.88 -11.00
N THR A 203 -8.67 9.11 -11.52
CA THR A 203 -9.12 9.45 -12.88
C THR A 203 -8.31 8.71 -13.94
N LYS A 204 -6.99 8.62 -13.76
CA LYS A 204 -6.12 7.88 -14.68
C LYS A 204 -6.40 6.38 -14.68
N LYS A 205 -6.62 5.78 -13.49
CA LYS A 205 -7.05 4.38 -13.36
C LYS A 205 -8.35 4.13 -14.15
N TYR A 206 -9.39 4.94 -13.92
CA TYR A 206 -10.65 4.78 -14.64
C TYR A 206 -10.51 4.98 -16.14
N ALA A 207 -9.79 6.00 -16.59
CA ALA A 207 -9.60 6.27 -18.00
C ALA A 207 -8.91 5.09 -18.72
N ALA A 208 -7.86 4.53 -18.11
CA ALA A 208 -7.18 3.34 -18.63
C ALA A 208 -8.07 2.09 -18.57
N PHE A 209 -8.87 1.92 -17.52
CA PHE A 209 -9.85 0.85 -17.39
C PHE A 209 -10.88 0.86 -18.55
N LEU A 210 -11.48 2.01 -18.80
CA LEU A 210 -12.47 2.13 -19.88
C LEU A 210 -11.81 1.97 -21.26
N ALA A 211 -10.65 2.61 -21.49
CA ALA A 211 -9.92 2.49 -22.76
C ALA A 211 -9.58 1.04 -23.09
N ALA A 212 -9.05 0.32 -22.09
CA ALA A 212 -8.69 -1.09 -22.24
C ALA A 212 -9.91 -1.97 -22.51
N ALA A 213 -11.00 -1.79 -21.77
CA ALA A 213 -12.23 -2.54 -21.97
C ALA A 213 -12.82 -2.31 -23.38
N GLN A 214 -12.80 -1.06 -23.87
CA GLN A 214 -13.25 -0.72 -25.21
C GLN A 214 -12.35 -1.32 -26.31
N LYS A 215 -11.05 -1.41 -26.03
CA LYS A 215 -10.07 -1.94 -26.99
C LYS A 215 -10.23 -3.45 -27.19
N VAL A 216 -10.51 -4.20 -26.14
CA VAL A 216 -10.74 -5.65 -26.23
C VAL A 216 -12.17 -6.00 -26.61
N THR A 217 -13.15 -5.15 -26.25
CA THR A 217 -14.57 -5.36 -26.58
C THR A 217 -15.20 -4.03 -27.04
N PRO A 218 -15.21 -3.78 -28.35
CA PRO A 218 -15.78 -2.54 -28.91
C PRO A 218 -17.24 -2.32 -28.50
N GLY A 219 -17.54 -1.07 -28.11
CA GLY A 219 -18.88 -0.65 -27.69
C GLY A 219 -19.14 -0.83 -26.18
N VAL A 220 -18.14 -1.13 -25.38
CA VAL A 220 -18.24 -1.07 -23.92
C VAL A 220 -18.44 0.38 -23.47
N THR A 221 -19.37 0.58 -22.54
CA THR A 221 -19.64 1.86 -21.86
C THR A 221 -19.30 1.76 -20.37
N GLY A 222 -18.82 2.86 -19.78
CA GLY A 222 -18.44 2.93 -18.38
C GLY A 222 -19.36 3.84 -17.56
N GLN A 223 -19.78 3.39 -16.39
CA GLN A 223 -20.36 4.21 -15.34
C GLN A 223 -19.28 4.50 -14.31
N TYR A 224 -19.26 5.72 -13.74
CA TYR A 224 -18.26 6.06 -12.71
C TYR A 224 -18.83 7.00 -11.65
N ASN A 225 -18.20 6.96 -10.47
CA ASN A 225 -18.39 7.92 -9.39
C ASN A 225 -17.02 8.17 -8.73
N PHE A 226 -16.69 9.45 -8.49
CA PHE A 226 -15.47 9.86 -7.81
C PHE A 226 -15.71 10.62 -6.50
N GLU A 227 -16.89 10.47 -5.92
CA GLU A 227 -17.32 11.23 -4.73
C GLU A 227 -17.87 10.29 -3.63
N ALA A 228 -17.58 9.00 -3.74
CA ALA A 228 -18.16 8.00 -2.83
C ALA A 228 -17.53 8.02 -1.42
N GLY A 229 -16.37 8.63 -1.24
CA GLY A 229 -15.57 8.47 -0.02
C GLY A 229 -15.01 7.04 0.11
N PHE A 230 -14.56 6.69 1.32
CA PHE A 230 -13.86 5.42 1.53
C PHE A 230 -14.49 4.53 2.61
N THR A 231 -15.49 5.01 3.33
CA THR A 231 -15.96 4.38 4.58
C THR A 231 -17.43 3.92 4.58
N ASP A 232 -18.29 4.43 3.67
CA ASP A 232 -19.72 4.12 3.65
C ASP A 232 -20.03 2.99 2.64
N ALA A 233 -19.99 1.74 3.12
CA ALA A 233 -20.38 0.59 2.31
C ALA A 233 -21.83 0.68 1.78
N SER A 234 -22.75 1.35 2.50
CA SER A 234 -24.14 1.50 2.05
C SER A 234 -24.28 2.36 0.81
N LEU A 235 -23.36 3.30 0.60
CA LEU A 235 -23.32 4.09 -0.62
C LEU A 235 -22.86 3.24 -1.80
N GLY A 236 -21.85 2.38 -1.60
CA GLY A 236 -21.39 1.42 -2.63
C GLY A 236 -22.52 0.49 -3.08
N THR A 237 -23.27 -0.06 -2.14
CA THR A 237 -24.47 -0.87 -2.44
C THR A 237 -25.48 -0.10 -3.30
N LYS A 238 -25.85 1.12 -2.92
CA LYS A 238 -26.84 1.92 -3.63
C LYS A 238 -26.40 2.30 -5.04
N LEU A 239 -25.16 2.75 -5.21
CA LEU A 239 -24.61 3.11 -6.53
C LEU A 239 -24.60 1.91 -7.46
N THR A 240 -24.15 0.75 -6.96
CA THR A 240 -24.06 -0.47 -7.76
C THR A 240 -25.44 -1.01 -8.13
N GLU A 241 -26.40 -1.06 -7.20
CA GLU A 241 -27.79 -1.42 -7.48
C GLU A 241 -28.42 -0.51 -8.53
N GLN A 242 -28.19 0.81 -8.44
CA GLN A 242 -28.67 1.77 -9.42
C GLN A 242 -28.09 1.47 -10.81
N TRP A 243 -26.79 1.20 -10.91
CA TRP A 243 -26.13 0.95 -12.19
C TRP A 243 -26.51 -0.40 -12.80
N ILE A 244 -26.69 -1.44 -11.98
CA ILE A 244 -27.25 -2.72 -12.45
C ILE A 244 -28.63 -2.51 -13.04
N ASN A 245 -29.53 -1.82 -12.33
CA ASN A 245 -30.93 -1.68 -12.73
C ASN A 245 -31.14 -0.70 -13.89
N SER A 246 -30.35 0.37 -13.96
CA SER A 246 -30.58 1.46 -14.95
C SER A 246 -29.63 1.40 -16.14
N ASN A 247 -28.44 0.82 -15.97
CA ASN A 247 -27.38 0.83 -16.97
C ASN A 247 -26.93 -0.59 -17.37
N ASN A 248 -27.49 -1.63 -16.78
CA ASN A 248 -27.14 -3.04 -16.99
C ASN A 248 -25.65 -3.31 -16.71
N VAL A 249 -25.05 -2.68 -15.70
CA VAL A 249 -23.65 -2.95 -15.30
C VAL A 249 -23.55 -4.37 -14.80
N ASP A 250 -22.60 -5.15 -15.33
CA ASP A 250 -22.36 -6.55 -14.94
C ASP A 250 -20.91 -6.82 -14.46
N VAL A 251 -19.98 -5.87 -14.64
CA VAL A 251 -18.62 -5.95 -14.10
C VAL A 251 -18.26 -4.64 -13.43
N MET A 252 -17.80 -4.72 -12.20
CA MET A 252 -17.35 -3.60 -11.40
C MET A 252 -15.84 -3.68 -11.12
N TRP A 253 -15.24 -2.51 -10.92
CA TRP A 253 -13.93 -2.33 -10.33
C TRP A 253 -13.98 -1.11 -9.41
N GLY A 254 -13.41 -1.18 -8.22
CA GLY A 254 -13.48 -0.11 -7.24
C GLY A 254 -12.12 0.37 -6.76
N ASP A 255 -12.04 1.63 -6.31
CA ASP A 255 -10.90 2.29 -5.68
C ASP A 255 -11.39 3.13 -4.48
N ALA A 256 -12.19 2.48 -3.61
CA ALA A 256 -12.94 3.15 -2.55
C ALA A 256 -13.08 2.35 -1.23
N SER A 257 -12.17 1.39 -0.99
CA SER A 257 -12.06 0.64 0.29
C SER A 257 -13.39 0.03 0.78
N ALA A 258 -13.96 0.50 1.90
CA ALA A 258 -15.21 -0.06 2.43
C ALA A 258 -16.43 0.13 1.50
N VAL A 259 -16.42 1.15 0.63
CA VAL A 259 -17.48 1.35 -0.37
C VAL A 259 -17.49 0.20 -1.38
N ASP A 260 -16.33 -0.34 -1.74
CA ASP A 260 -16.21 -1.48 -2.66
C ASP A 260 -16.81 -2.76 -2.05
N ASN A 261 -16.75 -2.93 -0.72
CA ASN A 261 -17.44 -4.03 -0.03
C ASN A 261 -18.96 -3.94 -0.21
N GLY A 262 -19.51 -2.72 -0.19
CA GLY A 262 -20.93 -2.49 -0.49
C GLY A 262 -21.29 -2.80 -1.93
N ALA A 263 -20.41 -2.46 -2.88
CA ALA A 263 -20.59 -2.79 -4.29
C ALA A 263 -20.64 -4.32 -4.50
N ARG A 264 -19.75 -5.08 -3.87
CA ARG A 264 -19.74 -6.56 -3.90
C ARG A 264 -21.04 -7.15 -3.36
N GLN A 265 -21.59 -6.61 -2.27
CA GLN A 265 -22.89 -7.05 -1.73
C GLN A 265 -24.04 -6.87 -2.75
N ALA A 266 -24.06 -5.75 -3.48
CA ALA A 266 -25.07 -5.51 -4.50
C ALA A 266 -24.90 -6.46 -5.71
N LEU A 267 -23.66 -6.72 -6.14
CA LEU A 267 -23.36 -7.69 -7.20
C LEU A 267 -23.79 -9.11 -6.82
N GLU A 268 -23.51 -9.51 -5.56
CA GLU A 268 -23.92 -10.81 -5.02
C GLU A 268 -25.45 -10.94 -5.00
N ALA A 269 -26.15 -9.92 -4.54
CA ALA A 269 -27.61 -9.90 -4.51
C ALA A 269 -28.22 -9.95 -5.93
N ALA A 270 -27.54 -9.39 -6.92
CA ALA A 270 -27.96 -9.45 -8.33
C ALA A 270 -27.65 -10.81 -8.99
N GLY A 271 -26.72 -11.56 -8.43
CA GLY A 271 -26.35 -12.90 -8.88
C GLY A 271 -24.88 -13.04 -9.20
N ALA A 272 -24.14 -13.67 -8.28
CA ALA A 272 -22.68 -13.83 -8.35
C ALA A 272 -22.14 -14.65 -9.56
N ASP A 273 -23.01 -15.29 -10.33
CA ASP A 273 -22.63 -16.01 -11.55
C ASP A 273 -22.75 -15.14 -12.83
N THR A 274 -23.28 -13.93 -12.69
CA THR A 274 -23.55 -13.02 -13.82
C THR A 274 -23.05 -11.60 -13.56
N HIS A 275 -22.76 -11.27 -12.32
CA HIS A 275 -22.26 -9.95 -11.92
C HIS A 275 -20.94 -10.12 -11.16
N PHE A 276 -19.91 -9.43 -11.60
CA PHE A 276 -18.55 -9.66 -11.20
C PHE A 276 -17.88 -8.41 -10.65
N ASP A 277 -16.96 -8.62 -9.71
CA ASP A 277 -16.04 -7.61 -9.21
C ASP A 277 -14.58 -7.96 -9.56
N ILE A 278 -13.80 -6.93 -9.84
CA ILE A 278 -12.35 -6.99 -9.92
C ILE A 278 -11.85 -6.23 -8.69
N ALA A 279 -11.26 -6.91 -7.73
CA ALA A 279 -10.81 -6.27 -6.51
C ALA A 279 -9.48 -5.54 -6.66
N GLN A 280 -9.13 -4.70 -5.70
CA GLN A 280 -7.81 -4.09 -5.50
C GLN A 280 -7.67 -3.59 -4.04
N PRO A 281 -6.48 -3.27 -3.54
CA PRO A 281 -5.16 -3.53 -4.11
C PRO A 281 -4.56 -4.88 -3.71
N ILE A 282 -5.34 -5.74 -3.06
CA ILE A 282 -4.95 -7.08 -2.58
C ILE A 282 -5.72 -8.18 -3.29
N ASP A 283 -5.13 -9.38 -3.33
CA ASP A 283 -5.81 -10.56 -3.88
C ASP A 283 -6.75 -11.16 -2.84
N ILE A 284 -8.05 -10.98 -3.05
CA ILE A 284 -9.12 -11.45 -2.16
C ILE A 284 -10.01 -12.52 -2.81
N VAL A 285 -9.55 -13.12 -3.90
CA VAL A 285 -10.30 -14.22 -4.55
C VAL A 285 -10.43 -15.41 -3.59
N GLY A 286 -11.67 -15.78 -3.22
CA GLY A 286 -11.98 -16.86 -2.30
C GLY A 286 -13.48 -17.15 -2.20
N ASP A 287 -13.82 -18.20 -1.46
CA ASP A 287 -15.21 -18.67 -1.29
C ASP A 287 -16.10 -17.65 -0.56
N ASP A 288 -15.50 -16.78 0.26
CA ASP A 288 -16.16 -15.70 0.98
C ASP A 288 -16.36 -14.43 0.14
N GLN A 289 -15.84 -14.42 -1.11
CA GLN A 289 -15.95 -13.32 -2.07
C GLN A 289 -16.51 -13.80 -3.41
N PRO A 290 -17.79 -14.24 -3.44
CA PRO A 290 -18.32 -14.98 -4.59
C PRO A 290 -18.43 -14.17 -5.89
N THR A 291 -18.38 -12.83 -5.82
CA THR A 291 -18.41 -11.96 -7.01
C THR A 291 -17.02 -11.62 -7.55
N VAL A 292 -15.98 -11.79 -6.72
CA VAL A 292 -14.60 -11.42 -7.11
C VAL A 292 -14.04 -12.46 -8.07
N ILE A 293 -13.76 -12.02 -9.30
CA ILE A 293 -13.22 -12.90 -10.35
C ILE A 293 -11.69 -12.85 -10.45
N THR A 294 -11.08 -11.75 -10.08
CA THR A 294 -9.63 -11.55 -9.91
C THR A 294 -9.39 -10.24 -9.15
N SER A 295 -8.14 -9.90 -8.93
CA SER A 295 -7.74 -8.63 -8.31
C SER A 295 -6.61 -7.98 -9.09
N THR A 296 -6.58 -6.66 -9.19
CA THR A 296 -5.35 -5.93 -9.50
C THR A 296 -4.58 -5.71 -8.20
N VAL A 297 -3.40 -6.31 -8.13
CA VAL A 297 -2.58 -6.30 -6.91
C VAL A 297 -1.49 -5.25 -7.04
N THR A 298 -1.37 -4.40 -6.01
CA THR A 298 -0.29 -3.41 -5.91
C THR A 298 0.69 -3.84 -4.83
N ASP A 299 1.97 -3.94 -5.18
CA ASP A 299 3.07 -3.98 -4.22
C ASP A 299 3.64 -2.57 -4.05
N TRP A 300 3.73 -2.13 -2.80
CA TRP A 300 4.16 -0.77 -2.47
C TRP A 300 5.70 -0.62 -2.42
N MET A 301 6.42 -1.55 -3.02
CA MET A 301 7.87 -1.52 -3.24
C MET A 301 8.70 -1.26 -1.97
N ILE A 302 8.15 -1.60 -0.80
CA ILE A 302 8.83 -1.38 0.50
C ILE A 302 10.12 -2.21 0.57
N GLY A 303 10.11 -3.43 0.00
CA GLY A 303 11.31 -4.26 -0.10
C GLY A 303 12.43 -3.61 -0.92
N GLN A 304 12.09 -2.95 -2.03
CA GLN A 304 13.07 -2.18 -2.81
C GLN A 304 13.66 -1.02 -2.00
N ALA A 305 12.85 -0.33 -1.20
CA ALA A 305 13.33 0.72 -0.31
C ALA A 305 14.28 0.18 0.77
N MET A 306 14.02 -1.03 1.29
CA MET A 306 14.94 -1.73 2.22
C MET A 306 16.26 -2.09 1.54
N ASP A 307 16.23 -2.63 0.32
CA ASP A 307 17.42 -2.91 -0.49
C ASP A 307 18.24 -1.63 -0.74
N ASP A 308 17.56 -0.51 -1.06
CA ASP A 308 18.21 0.77 -1.31
C ASP A 308 18.90 1.34 -0.05
N ILE A 309 18.32 1.13 1.15
CA ILE A 309 18.94 1.49 2.43
C ILE A 309 20.18 0.62 2.68
N GLU A 310 20.06 -0.70 2.56
CA GLU A 310 21.18 -1.62 2.76
C GLU A 310 22.32 -1.36 1.74
N GLY A 311 21.97 -0.99 0.52
CA GLY A 311 22.90 -0.65 -0.56
C GLY A 311 23.47 0.78 -0.49
N GLY A 312 22.93 1.65 0.38
CA GLY A 312 23.35 3.05 0.49
C GLY A 312 22.92 3.91 -0.70
N SER A 313 21.83 3.55 -1.39
CA SER A 313 21.28 4.26 -2.56
C SER A 313 19.92 4.94 -2.29
N PHE A 314 19.39 4.79 -1.08
CA PHE A 314 18.14 5.42 -0.67
C PHE A 314 18.26 6.95 -0.64
N GLY A 315 17.18 7.65 -1.03
CA GLY A 315 17.09 9.10 -0.90
C GLY A 315 17.07 9.87 -2.22
N GLY A 316 17.27 11.18 -2.11
CA GLY A 316 17.25 12.12 -3.24
C GLY A 316 15.86 12.41 -3.78
N GLY A 317 14.81 12.15 -3.03
CA GLY A 317 13.42 12.37 -3.44
C GLY A 317 12.98 11.53 -4.63
N LYS A 318 13.66 10.42 -4.92
CA LYS A 318 13.35 9.58 -6.07
C LYS A 318 12.03 8.85 -5.88
N ALA A 319 11.27 8.72 -6.97
CA ALA A 319 10.12 7.83 -6.99
C ALA A 319 10.54 6.41 -7.40
N ILE A 320 10.15 5.41 -6.63
CA ILE A 320 10.13 4.01 -7.07
C ILE A 320 8.83 3.82 -7.85
N THR A 321 8.92 3.59 -9.16
CA THR A 321 7.73 3.30 -9.97
C THR A 321 7.38 1.82 -9.83
N GLY A 322 6.26 1.53 -9.17
CA GLY A 322 5.70 0.19 -9.14
C GLY A 322 4.99 -0.13 -10.47
N ASN A 323 5.46 -1.13 -11.19
CA ASN A 323 4.90 -1.53 -12.48
C ASN A 323 4.92 -3.06 -12.66
N MET A 324 4.49 -3.55 -13.82
CA MET A 324 4.45 -4.99 -14.09
C MET A 324 5.85 -5.62 -14.29
N ASP A 325 6.88 -4.84 -14.63
CA ASP A 325 8.25 -5.36 -14.80
C ASP A 325 8.89 -5.75 -13.46
N ASN A 326 8.71 -4.91 -12.44
CA ASN A 326 9.24 -5.13 -11.09
C ASN A 326 8.21 -5.78 -10.14
N LYS A 327 7.06 -6.22 -10.65
CA LYS A 327 5.95 -6.80 -9.89
C LYS A 327 5.28 -5.84 -8.90
N GLY A 328 5.52 -4.55 -9.03
CA GLY A 328 4.77 -3.52 -8.32
C GLY A 328 3.28 -3.53 -8.65
N ILE A 329 2.93 -4.06 -9.85
CA ILE A 329 1.55 -4.29 -10.29
C ILE A 329 1.46 -5.68 -10.89
N SER A 330 0.39 -6.41 -10.55
CA SER A 330 0.10 -7.73 -11.09
C SER A 330 -1.41 -8.03 -11.05
N LEU A 331 -1.83 -9.09 -11.75
CA LEU A 331 -3.12 -9.72 -11.47
C LEU A 331 -2.97 -10.77 -10.37
N GLY A 332 -3.96 -10.84 -9.50
CA GLY A 332 -4.14 -11.92 -8.52
C GLY A 332 -4.60 -13.22 -9.17
N LYS A 333 -5.07 -14.13 -8.35
CA LYS A 333 -5.66 -15.39 -8.81
C LYS A 333 -6.93 -15.11 -9.61
N PHE A 334 -7.28 -16.07 -10.48
CA PHE A 334 -8.61 -16.07 -11.11
C PHE A 334 -9.52 -17.03 -10.34
N SER A 335 -10.78 -16.63 -10.19
CA SER A 335 -11.83 -17.54 -9.72
C SER A 335 -12.23 -18.53 -10.84
N ASP A 336 -12.92 -19.60 -10.47
CA ASP A 336 -13.41 -20.60 -11.41
C ASP A 336 -14.42 -20.03 -12.44
N LYS A 337 -14.93 -18.83 -12.20
CA LYS A 337 -15.86 -18.13 -13.10
C LYS A 337 -15.19 -17.51 -14.32
N VAL A 338 -13.88 -17.38 -14.33
CA VAL A 338 -13.11 -16.92 -15.48
C VAL A 338 -12.72 -18.13 -16.35
N PRO A 339 -13.29 -18.30 -17.55
CA PRO A 339 -12.97 -19.46 -18.40
C PRO A 339 -11.49 -19.49 -18.79
N ALA A 340 -10.91 -20.68 -18.94
CA ALA A 340 -9.50 -20.85 -19.25
C ALA A 340 -9.05 -20.17 -20.55
N ASP A 341 -9.91 -20.12 -21.57
CA ASP A 341 -9.63 -19.40 -22.82
C ASP A 341 -9.64 -17.88 -22.61
N VAL A 342 -10.46 -17.37 -21.68
CA VAL A 342 -10.46 -15.95 -21.28
C VAL A 342 -9.19 -15.63 -20.50
N GLN A 343 -8.79 -16.48 -19.55
CA GLN A 343 -7.51 -16.31 -18.82
C GLN A 343 -6.32 -16.24 -19.77
N SER A 344 -6.30 -17.10 -20.81
CA SER A 344 -5.23 -17.09 -21.82
C SER A 344 -5.20 -15.76 -22.60
N LYS A 345 -6.35 -15.23 -22.98
CA LYS A 345 -6.44 -13.91 -23.65
C LYS A 345 -6.03 -12.77 -22.72
N ILE A 346 -6.42 -12.83 -21.44
CA ILE A 346 -5.99 -11.85 -20.45
C ILE A 346 -4.46 -11.82 -20.37
N ALA A 347 -3.82 -13.00 -20.32
CA ALA A 347 -2.37 -13.09 -20.29
C ALA A 347 -1.70 -12.47 -21.53
N GLU A 348 -2.23 -12.74 -22.75
CA GLU A 348 -1.73 -12.12 -23.99
C GLU A 348 -1.85 -10.58 -23.98
N TYR A 349 -2.95 -10.04 -23.48
CA TYR A 349 -3.12 -8.59 -23.34
C TYR A 349 -2.26 -8.01 -22.19
N ALA A 350 -2.09 -8.74 -21.12
CA ALA A 350 -1.24 -8.33 -20.00
C ALA A 350 0.23 -8.16 -20.46
N ASP A 351 0.74 -9.03 -21.32
CA ASP A 351 2.07 -8.87 -21.92
C ASP A 351 2.18 -7.58 -22.77
N GLN A 352 1.11 -7.22 -23.47
CA GLN A 352 1.05 -5.96 -24.24
C GLN A 352 0.96 -4.73 -23.31
N VAL A 353 0.20 -4.82 -22.22
CA VAL A 353 0.15 -3.75 -21.18
C VAL A 353 1.53 -3.57 -20.58
N LYS A 354 2.18 -4.66 -20.20
CA LYS A 354 3.53 -4.66 -19.63
C LYS A 354 4.56 -4.00 -20.54
N SER A 355 4.51 -4.30 -21.83
CA SER A 355 5.44 -3.72 -22.82
C SER A 355 5.10 -2.28 -23.24
N GLY A 356 4.00 -1.69 -22.72
CA GLY A 356 3.53 -0.36 -23.10
C GLY A 356 2.94 -0.28 -24.52
N SER A 357 2.72 -1.42 -25.18
CA SER A 357 2.20 -1.45 -26.56
C SER A 357 0.67 -1.51 -26.63
N PHE A 358 -0.01 -1.69 -25.50
CA PHE A 358 -1.46 -1.90 -25.46
C PHE A 358 -2.27 -0.58 -25.51
N LEU A 359 -1.94 0.38 -24.65
CA LEU A 359 -2.55 1.71 -24.62
C LEU A 359 -1.49 2.79 -24.83
N THR A 360 -1.89 3.90 -25.39
CA THR A 360 -1.08 5.12 -25.48
C THR A 360 -1.57 6.14 -24.45
N ASP A 361 -0.69 7.06 -24.03
CA ASP A 361 -1.06 8.18 -23.18
C ASP A 361 -2.18 9.03 -23.80
N ASP A 362 -2.18 9.21 -25.11
CA ASP A 362 -3.23 9.96 -25.81
C ASP A 362 -4.61 9.28 -25.72
N GLU A 363 -4.68 7.95 -25.85
CA GLU A 363 -5.94 7.20 -25.70
C GLU A 363 -6.51 7.36 -24.28
N VAL A 364 -5.68 7.30 -23.26
CA VAL A 364 -6.08 7.45 -21.85
C VAL A 364 -6.45 8.90 -21.55
N SER A 365 -5.62 9.86 -21.95
CA SER A 365 -5.85 11.29 -21.72
C SER A 365 -7.10 11.80 -22.42
N ALA A 366 -7.47 11.24 -23.58
CA ALA A 366 -8.70 11.59 -24.28
C ALA A 366 -9.95 11.27 -23.43
N ILE A 367 -9.96 10.15 -22.71
CA ILE A 367 -11.05 9.81 -21.77
C ILE A 367 -10.94 10.67 -20.51
N GLU A 368 -9.75 10.76 -19.92
CA GLU A 368 -9.52 11.49 -18.67
C GLU A 368 -9.96 12.96 -18.77
N SER A 369 -9.76 13.59 -19.94
CA SER A 369 -10.16 14.99 -20.18
C SER A 369 -11.69 15.19 -20.19
N THR A 370 -12.49 14.14 -20.23
CA THR A 370 -13.96 14.21 -20.22
C THR A 370 -14.58 13.98 -18.83
N LEU A 371 -13.78 13.70 -17.82
CA LEU A 371 -14.21 13.32 -16.47
C LEU A 371 -14.47 14.54 -15.52
#